data_3ecbd0c17dd6d0948ab93bfd3622904b
#
_entry.id   3ecbd0c17dd6d0948ab93bfd3622904b
#
_cell.length_a   1.000
_cell.length_b   1.000
_cell.length_c   1.000
_cell.angle_alpha   90.00
_cell.angle_beta   90.00
_cell.angle_gamma   90.00
#
_symmetry.space_group_name_H-M   'P 1'
#
loop_
_entity.id
_entity.type
_entity.pdbx_description
1 polymer ?
#
loop_
_entity_poly.entity_id
_entity_poly.type
_entity_poly.pdbx_seq_one_letter_code
_entity_poly.pdbx_strand_id
1 'polypeptide(L)'
;RGAARLGISILQTRLQDASRPAPEWESAMDAVLADVPCSGLGVIRKKPDIRYKDLTQTERLPALQLAILSQQARYVRPGGVLLYSTCTVLRRENEDVAEAFLREHPEYSAETVHFPENSGIPDGAMTTLLPCDHGTDGFFICKLRRKP
;
A
#
# COMPACT_ATOMS: atom_id res chain seq x y z
N ARG A 1 5.10 13.98 -17.04
CA ARG A 1 4.45 15.26 -17.44
C ARG A 1 4.00 16.07 -16.22
N GLY A 2 3.28 15.48 -15.23
CA GLY A 2 2.81 16.21 -14.03
C GLY A 2 3.95 16.81 -13.21
N ALA A 3 4.98 16.04 -12.91
CA ALA A 3 6.16 16.52 -12.14
C ALA A 3 6.86 17.69 -12.82
N ALA A 4 7.11 17.58 -14.14
CA ALA A 4 7.75 18.66 -14.90
C ALA A 4 6.92 19.95 -14.89
N ARG A 5 5.57 19.84 -14.99
CA ARG A 5 4.66 21.00 -14.88
C ARG A 5 4.72 21.69 -13.52
N LEU A 6 5.04 20.94 -12.46
CA LEU A 6 5.17 21.44 -11.10
C LEU A 6 6.61 21.80 -10.73
N GLY A 7 7.54 21.78 -11.69
CA GLY A 7 8.98 22.08 -11.43
C GLY A 7 9.70 21.01 -10.62
N ILE A 8 9.14 19.80 -10.49
CA ILE A 8 9.74 18.70 -9.72
C ILE A 8 10.76 17.99 -10.61
N SER A 9 12.04 18.04 -10.25
CA SER A 9 13.17 17.44 -10.99
C SER A 9 13.79 16.21 -10.33
N ILE A 10 13.40 15.89 -9.08
CA ILE A 10 13.97 14.79 -8.30
C ILE A 10 13.35 13.41 -8.64
N LEU A 11 12.30 13.37 -9.46
CA LEU A 11 11.62 12.13 -9.83
C LEU A 11 12.34 11.43 -10.97
N GLN A 12 12.60 10.13 -10.76
CA GLN A 12 12.97 9.19 -11.80
C GLN A 12 11.82 8.22 -12.03
N THR A 13 11.48 7.95 -13.28
CA THR A 13 10.39 7.03 -13.63
C THR A 13 10.95 5.83 -14.38
N ARG A 14 10.46 4.64 -14.03
CA ARG A 14 10.82 3.39 -14.68
C ARG A 14 9.56 2.55 -14.90
N LEU A 15 9.43 1.98 -16.08
CA LEU A 15 8.42 0.96 -16.37
C LEU A 15 8.95 -0.39 -15.90
N GLN A 16 8.30 -0.96 -14.88
CA GLN A 16 8.66 -2.25 -14.30
C GLN A 16 7.42 -2.97 -13.78
N ASP A 17 7.41 -4.28 -13.92
CA ASP A 17 6.48 -5.15 -13.21
C ASP A 17 6.89 -5.21 -11.73
N ALA A 18 6.04 -4.67 -10.85
CA ALA A 18 6.34 -4.54 -9.42
C ALA A 18 6.46 -5.88 -8.68
N SER A 19 5.96 -6.97 -9.27
CA SER A 19 6.11 -8.33 -8.73
C SER A 19 7.44 -8.99 -9.12
N ARG A 20 8.23 -8.35 -10.02
CA ARG A 20 9.50 -8.87 -10.49
C ARG A 20 10.68 -8.19 -9.82
N PRO A 21 11.81 -8.91 -9.61
CA PRO A 21 12.97 -8.35 -8.96
C PRO A 21 13.65 -7.23 -9.79
N ALA A 22 14.18 -6.24 -9.06
CA ALA A 22 15.12 -5.24 -9.57
C ALA A 22 16.36 -5.27 -8.64
N PRO A 23 17.36 -6.12 -8.95
CA PRO A 23 18.49 -6.39 -8.06
C PRO A 23 19.27 -5.13 -7.66
N GLU A 24 19.31 -4.13 -8.52
CA GLU A 24 19.98 -2.85 -8.28
C GLU A 24 19.36 -2.01 -7.15
N TRP A 25 18.15 -2.37 -6.70
CA TRP A 25 17.45 -1.68 -5.62
C TRP A 25 17.46 -2.45 -4.30
N GLU A 26 18.05 -3.64 -4.28
CA GLU A 26 18.04 -4.50 -3.10
C GLU A 26 18.69 -3.81 -1.90
N SER A 27 17.93 -3.67 -0.81
CA SER A 27 18.34 -2.98 0.43
C SER A 27 18.86 -1.55 0.22
N ALA A 28 18.42 -0.85 -0.83
CA ALA A 28 18.93 0.47 -1.20
C ALA A 28 18.02 1.63 -0.74
N MET A 29 16.76 1.37 -0.39
CA MET A 29 15.77 2.43 -0.17
C MET A 29 15.53 2.67 1.33
N ASP A 30 15.50 3.95 1.74
CA ASP A 30 15.10 4.36 3.10
C ASP A 30 13.63 4.07 3.36
N ALA A 31 12.79 4.26 2.33
CA ALA A 31 11.36 4.03 2.37
C ALA A 31 10.85 3.55 1.01
N VAL A 32 9.90 2.63 1.03
CA VAL A 32 9.20 2.13 -0.16
C VAL A 32 7.70 2.27 0.06
N LEU A 33 6.99 2.77 -0.94
CA LEU A 33 5.53 2.80 -0.98
C LEU A 33 5.03 1.77 -2.00
N ALA A 34 4.34 0.76 -1.50
CA ALA A 34 3.64 -0.24 -2.29
C ALA A 34 2.15 0.13 -2.39
N ASP A 35 1.81 1.01 -3.33
CA ASP A 35 0.43 1.32 -3.71
C ASP A 35 0.00 0.32 -4.80
N VAL A 36 -0.68 -0.74 -4.37
CA VAL A 36 -0.86 -1.94 -5.19
C VAL A 36 -2.17 -1.92 -5.99
N PRO A 37 -2.25 -2.66 -7.11
CA PRO A 37 -3.52 -2.89 -7.79
C PRO A 37 -4.54 -3.52 -6.83
N CYS A 38 -5.75 -2.96 -6.76
CA CYS A 38 -6.81 -3.43 -5.87
C CYS A 38 -8.19 -3.37 -6.56
N SER A 39 -9.22 -3.88 -5.88
CA SER A 39 -10.60 -3.84 -6.39
C SER A 39 -11.14 -2.41 -6.60
N GLY A 40 -10.61 -1.44 -5.87
CA GLY A 40 -11.03 -0.03 -5.97
C GLY A 40 -12.35 0.28 -5.27
N LEU A 41 -12.89 -0.63 -4.44
CA LEU A 41 -14.20 -0.43 -3.81
C LEU A 41 -14.24 0.75 -2.82
N GLY A 42 -13.11 1.26 -2.39
CA GLY A 42 -13.04 2.46 -1.56
C GLY A 42 -13.37 3.77 -2.30
N VAL A 43 -13.24 3.80 -3.63
CA VAL A 43 -13.42 5.03 -4.42
C VAL A 43 -14.72 5.05 -5.23
N ILE A 44 -15.73 4.27 -4.84
CA ILE A 44 -17.05 4.19 -5.50
C ILE A 44 -17.70 5.59 -5.59
N ARG A 45 -17.49 6.45 -4.58
CA ARG A 45 -18.03 7.82 -4.61
C ARG A 45 -17.52 8.64 -5.80
N LYS A 46 -16.28 8.44 -6.21
CA LYS A 46 -15.65 9.11 -7.36
C LYS A 46 -15.83 8.35 -8.67
N LYS A 47 -15.95 7.03 -8.58
CA LYS A 47 -16.07 6.11 -9.71
C LYS A 47 -17.24 5.15 -9.48
N PRO A 48 -18.50 5.62 -9.65
CA PRO A 48 -19.69 4.83 -9.32
C PRO A 48 -19.84 3.55 -10.15
N ASP A 49 -19.22 3.48 -11.32
CA ASP A 49 -19.21 2.28 -12.17
C ASP A 49 -18.57 1.07 -11.49
N ILE A 50 -17.71 1.28 -10.49
CA ILE A 50 -17.07 0.22 -9.72
C ILE A 50 -18.10 -0.69 -9.02
N ARG A 51 -19.28 -0.18 -8.65
CA ARG A 51 -20.37 -0.97 -8.04
C ARG A 51 -20.89 -2.10 -8.93
N TYR A 52 -20.70 -1.99 -10.22
CA TYR A 52 -21.11 -2.98 -11.22
C TYR A 52 -19.99 -3.93 -11.63
N LYS A 53 -18.81 -3.78 -11.01
CA LYS A 53 -17.65 -4.62 -11.30
C LYS A 53 -17.92 -6.07 -10.90
N ASP A 54 -17.56 -6.99 -11.77
CA ASP A 54 -17.54 -8.41 -11.43
C ASP A 54 -16.44 -8.68 -10.39
N LEU A 55 -16.85 -8.98 -9.16
CA LEU A 55 -15.92 -9.20 -8.04
C LEU A 55 -15.17 -10.54 -8.16
N THR A 56 -15.59 -11.47 -8.99
CA THR A 56 -14.85 -12.73 -9.21
C THR A 56 -13.47 -12.44 -9.82
N GLN A 57 -13.36 -11.38 -10.63
CA GLN A 57 -12.08 -10.94 -11.19
C GLN A 57 -11.11 -10.41 -10.13
N THR A 58 -11.60 -10.10 -8.93
CA THR A 58 -10.77 -9.58 -7.82
C THR A 58 -10.21 -10.68 -6.91
N GLU A 59 -10.62 -11.92 -7.08
CA GLU A 59 -10.19 -13.06 -6.23
C GLU A 59 -8.68 -13.30 -6.28
N ARG A 60 -8.04 -12.95 -7.40
CA ARG A 60 -6.59 -13.10 -7.58
C ARG A 60 -5.78 -11.94 -6.99
N LEU A 61 -6.42 -10.83 -6.62
CA LEU A 61 -5.73 -9.62 -6.18
C LEU A 61 -4.94 -9.84 -4.88
N PRO A 62 -5.44 -10.51 -3.84
CA PRO A 62 -4.67 -10.71 -2.60
C PRO A 62 -3.32 -11.41 -2.86
N ALA A 63 -3.30 -12.45 -3.69
CA ALA A 63 -2.06 -13.16 -4.02
C ALA A 63 -1.08 -12.28 -4.80
N LEU A 64 -1.58 -11.48 -5.76
CA LEU A 64 -0.75 -10.52 -6.50
C LEU A 64 -0.22 -9.41 -5.58
N GLN A 65 -1.06 -8.89 -4.68
CA GLN A 65 -0.70 -7.86 -3.71
C GLN A 65 0.40 -8.35 -2.76
N LEU A 66 0.27 -9.56 -2.24
CA LEU A 66 1.30 -10.17 -1.39
C LEU A 66 2.61 -10.36 -2.16
N ALA A 67 2.56 -10.83 -3.40
CA ALA A 67 3.75 -11.00 -4.24
C ALA A 67 4.46 -9.66 -4.52
N ILE A 68 3.69 -8.59 -4.80
CA ILE A 68 4.24 -7.24 -4.97
C ILE A 68 4.85 -6.76 -3.66
N LEU A 69 4.13 -6.87 -2.55
CA LEU A 69 4.58 -6.39 -1.23
C LEU A 69 5.88 -7.10 -0.82
N SER A 70 5.95 -8.44 -0.98
CA SER A 70 7.15 -9.24 -0.70
C SER A 70 8.34 -8.85 -1.59
N GLN A 71 8.08 -8.54 -2.86
CA GLN A 71 9.14 -8.07 -3.75
C GLN A 71 9.62 -6.66 -3.37
N GLN A 72 8.71 -5.74 -3.05
CA GLN A 72 9.03 -4.37 -2.64
C GLN A 72 9.78 -4.33 -1.30
N ALA A 73 9.48 -5.26 -0.40
CA ALA A 73 10.18 -5.40 0.89
C ALA A 73 11.69 -5.59 0.73
N ARG A 74 12.14 -6.27 -0.33
CA ARG A 74 13.57 -6.48 -0.60
C ARG A 74 14.33 -5.19 -0.86
N TYR A 75 13.67 -4.15 -1.31
CA TYR A 75 14.29 -2.86 -1.64
C TYR A 75 14.51 -1.98 -0.42
N VAL A 76 13.76 -2.20 0.66
CA VAL A 76 13.91 -1.47 1.90
C VAL A 76 15.21 -1.86 2.59
N ARG A 77 16.06 -0.91 2.99
CA ARG A 77 17.24 -1.20 3.78
C ARG A 77 16.91 -1.61 5.22
N PRO A 78 17.80 -2.29 5.95
CA PRO A 78 17.62 -2.49 7.40
C PRO A 78 17.31 -1.18 8.12
N GLY A 79 16.34 -1.18 9.02
CA GLY A 79 15.83 0.02 9.70
C GLY A 79 14.92 0.92 8.83
N GLY A 80 14.72 0.60 7.55
CA GLY A 80 13.85 1.36 6.64
C GLY A 80 12.37 1.05 6.80
N VAL A 81 11.53 1.75 6.03
CA VAL A 81 10.06 1.69 6.09
C VAL A 81 9.50 1.12 4.80
N LEU A 82 8.54 0.22 4.91
CA LEU A 82 7.66 -0.21 3.84
C LEU A 82 6.23 0.24 4.16
N LEU A 83 5.62 1.00 3.27
CA LEU A 83 4.23 1.41 3.39
C LEU A 83 3.40 0.64 2.36
N TYR A 84 2.42 -0.11 2.83
CA TYR A 84 1.44 -0.81 2.01
C TYR A 84 0.15 -0.01 1.95
N SER A 85 -0.40 0.21 0.75
CA SER A 85 -1.65 0.96 0.59
C SER A 85 -2.54 0.38 -0.51
N THR A 86 -3.85 0.54 -0.32
CA THR A 86 -4.89 0.20 -1.30
C THR A 86 -6.00 1.23 -1.28
N CYS A 87 -6.73 1.36 -2.38
CA CYS A 87 -7.96 2.14 -2.46
C CYS A 87 -9.21 1.22 -2.36
N THR A 88 -9.16 0.19 -1.52
CA THR A 88 -10.29 -0.70 -1.23
C THR A 88 -10.57 -0.75 0.26
N VAL A 89 -11.76 -1.23 0.62
CA VAL A 89 -12.19 -1.47 2.01
C VAL A 89 -12.34 -2.96 2.33
N LEU A 90 -11.90 -3.82 1.42
CA LEU A 90 -12.00 -5.26 1.61
C LEU A 90 -10.86 -5.77 2.48
N ARG A 91 -11.18 -6.35 3.63
CA ARG A 91 -10.23 -6.95 4.56
C ARG A 91 -9.27 -7.93 3.88
N ARG A 92 -9.79 -8.76 2.95
CA ARG A 92 -8.98 -9.75 2.21
C ARG A 92 -7.85 -9.13 1.36
N GLU A 93 -7.99 -7.86 0.95
CA GLU A 93 -6.98 -7.11 0.19
C GLU A 93 -6.15 -6.18 1.08
N ASN A 94 -6.51 -6.02 2.34
CA ASN A 94 -5.95 -5.09 3.31
C ASN A 94 -5.23 -5.85 4.44
N GLU A 95 -5.92 -6.03 5.55
CA GLU A 95 -5.34 -6.63 6.76
C GLU A 95 -4.86 -8.06 6.51
N ASP A 96 -5.63 -8.87 5.77
CA ASP A 96 -5.27 -10.29 5.54
C ASP A 96 -3.97 -10.41 4.72
N VAL A 97 -3.73 -9.49 3.76
CA VAL A 97 -2.46 -9.42 2.99
C VAL A 97 -1.32 -8.97 3.90
N ALA A 98 -1.52 -7.91 4.70
CA ALA A 98 -0.51 -7.38 5.61
C ALA A 98 -0.13 -8.42 6.69
N GLU A 99 -1.11 -9.13 7.24
CA GLU A 99 -0.90 -10.21 8.21
C GLU A 99 -0.18 -11.41 7.57
N ALA A 100 -0.52 -11.78 6.32
CA ALA A 100 0.20 -12.83 5.59
C ALA A 100 1.65 -12.44 5.36
N PHE A 101 1.90 -11.21 4.92
CA PHE A 101 3.24 -10.67 4.75
C PHE A 101 4.07 -10.75 6.05
N LEU A 102 3.51 -10.31 7.18
CA LEU A 102 4.22 -10.33 8.47
C LEU A 102 4.55 -11.76 8.95
N ARG A 103 3.74 -12.76 8.58
CA ARG A 103 4.05 -14.18 8.88
C ARG A 103 5.19 -14.71 8.03
N GLU A 104 5.29 -14.27 6.77
CA GLU A 104 6.33 -14.71 5.82
C GLU A 104 7.64 -13.94 5.97
N HIS A 105 7.59 -12.73 6.54
CA HIS A 105 8.71 -11.79 6.68
C HIS A 105 8.97 -11.41 8.14
N PRO A 106 9.55 -12.32 8.95
CA PRO A 106 9.80 -12.07 10.39
C PRO A 106 10.78 -10.93 10.65
N GLU A 107 11.54 -10.51 9.64
CA GLU A 107 12.40 -9.32 9.66
C GLU A 107 11.62 -7.99 9.63
N TYR A 108 10.30 -8.04 9.43
CA TYR A 108 9.42 -6.87 9.50
C TYR A 108 8.55 -6.89 10.75
N SER A 109 8.15 -5.70 11.19
CA SER A 109 7.13 -5.49 12.23
C SER A 109 6.20 -4.35 11.83
N ALA A 110 4.93 -4.46 12.24
CA ALA A 110 3.99 -3.37 12.07
C ALA A 110 4.36 -2.21 13.01
N GLU A 111 4.28 -0.97 12.48
CA GLU A 111 4.60 0.26 13.21
C GLU A 111 3.44 1.25 13.11
N THR A 112 3.09 1.89 14.19
CA THR A 112 1.99 2.86 14.24
C THR A 112 2.22 4.02 13.25
N VAL A 113 1.17 4.34 12.49
CA VAL A 113 1.04 5.59 11.75
C VAL A 113 0.33 6.59 12.65
N HIS A 114 0.92 7.76 12.83
CA HIS A 114 0.30 8.88 13.55
C HIS A 114 -0.37 9.81 12.54
N PHE A 115 -1.65 10.02 12.72
CA PHE A 115 -2.43 10.94 11.90
C PHE A 115 -2.52 12.32 12.58
N PRO A 116 -2.76 13.40 11.82
CA PRO A 116 -2.97 14.71 12.42
C PRO A 116 -4.13 14.68 13.44
N GLU A 117 -3.95 15.31 14.61
CA GLU A 117 -4.94 15.32 15.71
C GLU A 117 -6.36 15.71 15.26
N ASN A 118 -6.46 16.63 14.28
CA ASN A 118 -7.75 17.11 13.77
C ASN A 118 -8.33 16.25 12.63
N SER A 119 -7.70 15.12 12.28
CA SER A 119 -8.17 14.27 11.17
C SER A 119 -9.38 13.41 11.53
N GLY A 120 -9.60 13.15 12.83
CA GLY A 120 -10.57 12.17 13.32
C GLY A 120 -10.20 10.71 12.98
N ILE A 121 -8.98 10.47 12.49
CA ILE A 121 -8.47 9.16 12.12
C ILE A 121 -7.66 8.62 13.29
N PRO A 122 -8.00 7.43 13.82
CA PRO A 122 -7.24 6.84 14.92
C PRO A 122 -5.85 6.40 14.47
N ASP A 123 -4.86 6.60 15.32
CA ASP A 123 -3.53 6.06 15.12
C ASP A 123 -3.55 4.53 15.08
N GLY A 124 -2.76 3.95 14.21
CA GLY A 124 -2.71 2.49 14.08
C GLY A 124 -1.63 2.01 13.11
N ALA A 125 -1.21 0.77 13.26
CA ALA A 125 -0.25 0.15 12.34
C ALA A 125 -0.92 -0.31 11.05
N MET A 126 -2.21 -0.65 11.13
CA MET A 126 -3.09 -1.02 10.02
C MET A 126 -4.37 -0.20 10.19
N THR A 127 -4.62 0.73 9.27
CA THR A 127 -5.75 1.67 9.38
C THR A 127 -6.55 1.66 8.09
N THR A 128 -7.85 1.33 8.22
CA THR A 128 -8.83 1.46 7.13
C THR A 128 -9.59 2.77 7.29
N LEU A 129 -9.49 3.64 6.31
CA LEU A 129 -10.29 4.85 6.22
C LEU A 129 -11.63 4.51 5.57
N LEU A 130 -12.73 4.93 6.19
CA LEU A 130 -14.09 4.72 5.69
C LEU A 130 -14.74 6.06 5.38
N PRO A 131 -15.45 6.19 4.25
CA PRO A 131 -16.11 7.45 3.87
C PRO A 131 -17.14 7.93 4.89
N CYS A 132 -17.84 7.01 5.55
CA CYS A 132 -18.86 7.34 6.57
C CYS A 132 -18.25 7.93 7.84
N ASP A 133 -17.03 7.50 8.22
CA ASP A 133 -16.44 7.85 9.51
C ASP A 133 -15.46 9.03 9.38
N HIS A 134 -14.75 9.11 8.26
CA HIS A 134 -13.64 10.05 8.10
C HIS A 134 -13.86 11.09 7.00
N GLY A 135 -14.99 11.04 6.27
CA GLY A 135 -15.28 11.98 5.17
C GLY A 135 -14.36 11.89 3.96
N THR A 136 -13.47 10.87 3.92
CA THR A 136 -12.51 10.61 2.85
C THR A 136 -13.04 9.56 1.88
N ASP A 137 -12.25 9.20 0.86
CA ASP A 137 -12.47 7.93 0.16
C ASP A 137 -12.07 6.76 1.05
N GLY A 138 -12.57 5.56 0.73
CA GLY A 138 -12.13 4.33 1.39
C GLY A 138 -10.69 4.02 0.99
N PHE A 139 -9.82 3.85 1.98
CA PHE A 139 -8.39 3.63 1.79
C PHE A 139 -7.82 2.79 2.92
N PHE A 140 -6.80 2.01 2.64
CA PHE A 140 -6.08 1.26 3.65
C PHE A 140 -4.61 1.64 3.65
N ILE A 141 -4.04 1.74 4.84
CA ILE A 141 -2.62 2.02 5.05
C ILE A 141 -2.08 1.06 6.10
N CYS A 142 -0.96 0.41 5.79
CA CYS A 142 -0.19 -0.36 6.75
C CYS A 142 1.27 0.08 6.70
N LYS A 143 1.83 0.47 7.85
CA LYS A 143 3.23 0.83 7.99
C LYS A 143 4.01 -0.34 8.57
N LEU A 144 5.09 -0.72 7.89
CA LEU A 144 5.95 -1.83 8.22
C LEU A 144 7.38 -1.33 8.38
N ARG A 145 8.05 -1.73 9.46
CA ARG A 145 9.46 -1.42 9.75
C ARG A 145 10.31 -2.64 9.52
N ARG A 146 11.35 -2.54 8.67
CA ARG A 146 12.38 -3.58 8.60
C ARG A 146 13.30 -3.46 9.82
N LYS A 147 13.53 -4.56 10.52
CA LYS A 147 14.46 -4.64 11.66
C LYS A 147 15.87 -4.28 11.20
N PRO A 148 16.70 -3.74 12.09
CA PRO A 148 18.12 -3.44 11.81
C PRO A 148 18.92 -4.66 11.37
#